data_a6a861c735dce07ebcaceff26a3e95e9
#
_entry.id   a6a861c735dce07ebcaceff26a3e95e9
#
_cell.length_a   1.000
_cell.length_b   1.000
_cell.length_c   1.000
_cell.angle_alpha   90.00
_cell.angle_beta   90.00
_cell.angle_gamma   90.00
#
_symmetry.space_group_name_H-M   'P 1'
#
loop_
_entity.id
_entity.type
_entity.pdbx_description
1 polymer ?
#
loop_
_entity_poly.entity_id
_entity_poly.type
_entity_poly.pdbx_seq_one_letter_code
_entity_poly.pdbx_strand_id
1 'polypeptide(L)'
;MDSSVPPKTNTPIPLERWLRELQSPTEPGFLLGGTGHLILSETEQAEVRKRLMFDILPRIFPGKPERELLVLTGLAPGADHLFSSVALEYLGQRGIAHRVIGLLPLPIDTMLDDWSDKAQALGTPHSMAERERQRAEMHAERAACDSIVHLMPPGTSEEQLNSLDFRQLQYQRLAACLAEQSDVLVAILRKGSVAQPGGTAEVVNWRRHPEQVPAKISTLALRHHAAALAGPVFVVDPDTGEIAP
;
A
#
# COMPACT_ATOMS: atom_id res chain seq x y z
N MET A 1 -26.36 6.57 20.97
CA MET A 1 -26.01 7.03 19.60
C MET A 1 -25.51 5.82 18.87
N ASP A 2 -26.31 5.35 17.94
CA ASP A 2 -26.07 4.10 17.22
C ASP A 2 -25.01 4.38 16.14
N SER A 3 -23.76 4.01 16.41
CA SER A 3 -22.67 4.11 15.44
C SER A 3 -22.77 2.91 14.50
N SER A 4 -23.72 2.97 13.57
CA SER A 4 -23.79 1.99 12.49
C SER A 4 -22.57 2.16 11.60
N VAL A 5 -21.55 1.34 11.80
CA VAL A 5 -20.46 1.15 10.83
C VAL A 5 -21.11 0.78 9.49
N PRO A 6 -20.89 1.54 8.42
CA PRO A 6 -21.48 1.22 7.12
C PRO A 6 -21.06 -0.21 6.73
N PRO A 7 -21.95 -0.98 6.10
CA PRO A 7 -21.65 -2.36 5.73
C PRO A 7 -20.44 -2.41 4.80
N LYS A 8 -19.52 -3.37 5.06
CA LYS A 8 -18.38 -3.63 4.18
C LYS A 8 -18.89 -3.93 2.77
N THR A 9 -18.55 -3.08 1.82
CA THR A 9 -18.93 -3.29 0.42
C THR A 9 -17.84 -4.12 -0.24
N ASN A 10 -18.10 -5.41 -0.48
CA ASN A 10 -17.21 -6.30 -1.24
C ASN A 10 -17.13 -5.94 -2.75
N THR A 11 -17.90 -4.95 -3.20
CA THR A 11 -17.87 -4.49 -4.58
C THR A 11 -16.69 -3.54 -4.76
N PRO A 12 -15.75 -3.86 -5.65
CA PRO A 12 -14.59 -3.00 -5.89
C PRO A 12 -15.00 -1.62 -6.42
N ILE A 13 -14.33 -0.60 -5.92
CA ILE A 13 -14.58 0.80 -6.28
C ILE A 13 -13.53 1.22 -7.32
N PRO A 14 -13.91 1.80 -8.48
CA PRO A 14 -12.94 2.40 -9.40
C PRO A 14 -12.15 3.53 -8.72
N LEU A 15 -10.85 3.65 -9.05
CA LEU A 15 -9.95 4.65 -8.47
C LEU A 15 -10.52 6.07 -8.51
N GLU A 16 -11.02 6.50 -9.65
CA GLU A 16 -11.53 7.86 -9.84
C GLU A 16 -12.77 8.13 -8.99
N ARG A 17 -13.59 7.10 -8.74
CA ARG A 17 -14.74 7.22 -7.85
C ARG A 17 -14.29 7.35 -6.40
N TRP A 18 -13.38 6.49 -5.96
CA TRP A 18 -12.83 6.54 -4.60
C TRP A 18 -12.14 7.87 -4.32
N LEU A 19 -11.32 8.37 -5.26
CA LEU A 19 -10.67 9.67 -5.13
C LEU A 19 -11.68 10.83 -5.02
N ARG A 20 -12.80 10.77 -5.76
CA ARG A 20 -13.88 11.76 -5.60
C ARG A 20 -14.59 11.65 -4.25
N GLU A 21 -14.77 10.46 -3.72
CA GLU A 21 -15.37 10.24 -2.40
C GLU A 21 -14.47 10.77 -1.27
N LEU A 22 -13.14 10.66 -1.41
CA LEU A 22 -12.17 11.30 -0.51
C LEU A 22 -12.25 12.84 -0.55
N GLN A 23 -12.79 13.39 -1.63
CA GLN A 23 -12.94 14.83 -1.83
C GLN A 23 -14.16 15.44 -1.14
N SER A 24 -14.97 14.65 -0.46
CA SER A 24 -16.14 15.17 0.24
C SER A 24 -15.73 16.21 1.29
N PRO A 25 -16.38 17.40 1.28
CA PRO A 25 -15.94 18.53 2.10
C PRO A 25 -16.13 18.33 3.62
N THR A 26 -16.74 17.25 4.03
CA THR A 26 -17.13 17.05 5.42
C THR A 26 -16.04 16.55 6.35
N GLU A 27 -14.89 16.12 5.86
CA GLU A 27 -13.65 15.83 6.61
C GLU A 27 -12.83 14.78 5.84
N PRO A 28 -11.77 15.19 5.15
CA PRO A 28 -10.87 14.21 4.57
C PRO A 28 -10.17 13.45 5.69
N GLY A 29 -10.21 12.14 5.61
CA GLY A 29 -9.49 11.27 6.54
C GLY A 29 -7.98 11.51 6.49
N PHE A 30 -7.26 11.06 7.53
CA PHE A 30 -5.80 10.99 7.51
C PHE A 30 -5.39 9.68 6.83
N LEU A 31 -4.58 9.76 5.77
CA LEU A 31 -4.18 8.61 4.96
C LEU A 31 -2.77 8.13 5.34
N LEU A 32 -2.68 6.93 5.91
CA LEU A 32 -1.43 6.25 6.22
C LEU A 32 -1.16 5.18 5.15
N GLY A 33 -0.17 5.41 4.29
CA GLY A 33 0.23 4.46 3.26
C GLY A 33 1.41 3.59 3.68
N GLY A 34 1.41 2.33 3.24
CA GLY A 34 2.52 1.40 3.40
C GLY A 34 2.95 0.78 2.09
N THR A 35 4.26 0.57 1.93
CA THR A 35 4.85 -0.13 0.77
C THR A 35 6.15 -0.81 1.16
N GLY A 36 6.54 -1.86 0.46
CA GLY A 36 7.84 -2.47 0.75
C GLY A 36 8.20 -3.66 -0.13
N HIS A 37 9.29 -4.33 0.25
CA HIS A 37 9.80 -5.50 -0.44
C HIS A 37 8.87 -6.71 -0.30
N LEU A 38 8.76 -7.48 -1.39
CA LEU A 38 7.95 -8.71 -1.44
C LEU A 38 8.50 -9.83 -0.53
N ILE A 39 9.82 -9.88 -0.37
CA ILE A 39 10.48 -10.99 0.33
C ILE A 39 11.25 -10.43 1.52
N LEU A 40 10.83 -10.85 2.71
CA LEU A 40 11.46 -10.57 3.98
C LEU A 40 11.69 -11.90 4.71
N SER A 41 12.90 -12.14 5.22
CA SER A 41 13.19 -13.23 6.13
C SER A 41 12.44 -13.05 7.47
N GLU A 42 12.30 -14.10 8.26
CA GLU A 42 11.68 -14.01 9.60
C GLU A 42 12.38 -13.00 10.51
N THR A 43 13.71 -12.93 10.43
CA THR A 43 14.51 -11.97 11.21
C THR A 43 14.22 -10.54 10.78
N GLU A 44 14.17 -10.27 9.48
CA GLU A 44 13.81 -8.95 8.93
C GLU A 44 12.38 -8.57 9.32
N GLN A 45 11.43 -9.50 9.22
CA GLN A 45 10.04 -9.26 9.63
C GLN A 45 9.94 -8.88 11.11
N ALA A 46 10.69 -9.59 11.99
CA ALA A 46 10.69 -9.30 13.42
C ALA A 46 11.29 -7.91 13.73
N GLU A 47 12.39 -7.54 13.07
CA GLU A 47 13.00 -6.22 13.27
C GLU A 47 12.11 -5.09 12.72
N VAL A 48 11.57 -5.25 11.50
CA VAL A 48 10.63 -4.28 10.91
C VAL A 48 9.39 -4.12 11.79
N ARG A 49 8.80 -5.23 12.27
CA ARG A 49 7.66 -5.20 13.19
C ARG A 49 7.96 -4.37 14.43
N LYS A 50 9.13 -4.59 15.05
CA LYS A 50 9.59 -3.85 16.22
C LYS A 50 9.72 -2.36 15.90
N ARG A 51 10.33 -1.98 14.76
CA ARG A 51 10.47 -0.57 14.36
C ARG A 51 9.14 0.10 14.08
N LEU A 52 8.25 -0.59 13.40
CA LEU A 52 6.89 -0.08 13.17
C LEU A 52 6.16 0.16 14.49
N MET A 53 6.13 -0.85 15.38
CA MET A 53 5.34 -0.83 16.61
C MET A 53 5.83 0.18 17.64
N PHE A 54 7.16 0.30 17.81
CA PHE A 54 7.73 1.05 18.93
C PHE A 54 8.39 2.37 18.53
N ASP A 55 8.78 2.53 17.26
CA ASP A 55 9.50 3.73 16.83
C ASP A 55 8.70 4.61 15.88
N ILE A 56 8.00 4.03 14.87
CA ILE A 56 7.37 4.79 13.79
C ILE A 56 5.93 5.15 14.13
N LEU A 57 5.07 4.15 14.39
CA LEU A 57 3.66 4.41 14.66
C LEU A 57 3.42 5.32 15.87
N PRO A 58 4.20 5.23 16.98
CA PRO A 58 4.10 6.21 18.07
C PRO A 58 4.47 7.64 17.68
N ARG A 59 5.39 7.83 16.72
CA ARG A 59 5.74 9.17 16.22
C ARG A 59 4.66 9.73 15.30
N ILE A 60 4.03 8.87 14.51
CA ILE A 60 2.92 9.29 13.63
C ILE A 60 1.67 9.60 14.47
N PHE A 61 1.41 8.80 15.50
CA PHE A 61 0.24 8.90 16.38
C PHE A 61 0.64 9.10 17.84
N PRO A 62 1.15 10.29 18.22
CA PRO A 62 1.44 10.60 19.62
C PRO A 62 0.17 10.68 20.48
N GLY A 63 -0.99 10.87 19.85
CA GLY A 63 -2.33 10.89 20.44
C GLY A 63 -3.35 10.26 19.47
N LYS A 64 -4.63 10.32 19.85
CA LYS A 64 -5.71 9.94 18.93
C LYS A 64 -5.85 11.01 17.85
N PRO A 65 -5.87 10.62 16.55
CA PRO A 65 -6.14 11.57 15.48
C PRO A 65 -7.58 12.11 15.62
N GLU A 66 -7.75 13.38 15.29
CA GLU A 66 -9.08 14.03 15.27
C GLU A 66 -9.91 13.61 14.05
N ARG A 67 -9.23 13.10 13.02
CA ARG A 67 -9.84 12.67 11.76
C ARG A 67 -9.93 11.15 11.69
N GLU A 68 -10.84 10.67 10.86
CA GLU A 68 -10.88 9.25 10.50
C GLU A 68 -9.55 8.84 9.87
N LEU A 69 -9.00 7.71 10.32
CA LEU A 69 -7.76 7.16 9.79
C LEU A 69 -8.07 6.13 8.69
N LEU A 70 -7.44 6.31 7.53
CA LEU A 70 -7.48 5.38 6.41
C LEU A 70 -6.09 4.74 6.24
N VAL A 71 -6.00 3.43 6.37
CA VAL A 71 -4.76 2.66 6.11
C VAL A 71 -4.80 2.16 4.68
N LEU A 72 -3.83 2.57 3.87
CA LEU A 72 -3.70 2.18 2.45
C LEU A 72 -2.67 1.05 2.33
N THR A 73 -3.05 -0.05 1.70
CA THR A 73 -2.17 -1.21 1.44
C THR A 73 -2.31 -1.68 -0.01
N GLY A 74 -1.17 -2.08 -0.64
CA GLY A 74 -1.15 -2.68 -1.97
C GLY A 74 -1.55 -4.16 -1.99
N LEU A 75 -1.86 -4.75 -0.84
CA LEU A 75 -2.22 -6.16 -0.66
C LEU A 75 -1.14 -7.15 -1.14
N ALA A 76 0.11 -6.70 -1.29
CA ALA A 76 1.21 -7.58 -1.66
C ALA A 76 1.68 -8.40 -0.45
N PRO A 77 2.06 -9.69 -0.63
CA PRO A 77 2.69 -10.45 0.44
C PRO A 77 4.02 -9.79 0.85
N GLY A 78 4.51 -10.16 2.02
CA GLY A 78 5.75 -9.58 2.56
C GLY A 78 5.53 -8.25 3.27
N ALA A 79 6.20 -7.19 2.83
CA ALA A 79 6.23 -5.94 3.56
C ALA A 79 4.89 -5.20 3.63
N ASP A 80 4.07 -5.23 2.58
CA ASP A 80 2.75 -4.59 2.59
C ASP A 80 1.84 -5.26 3.63
N HIS A 81 1.81 -6.59 3.63
CA HIS A 81 1.07 -7.37 4.62
C HIS A 81 1.60 -7.16 6.04
N LEU A 82 2.94 -7.14 6.23
CA LEU A 82 3.55 -6.87 7.52
C LEU A 82 3.17 -5.47 8.03
N PHE A 83 3.27 -4.46 7.18
CA PHE A 83 2.89 -3.10 7.52
C PHE A 83 1.42 -3.02 7.95
N SER A 84 0.51 -3.52 7.12
CA SER A 84 -0.93 -3.46 7.41
C SER A 84 -1.26 -4.18 8.72
N SER A 85 -0.74 -5.39 8.93
CA SER A 85 -0.99 -6.17 10.14
C SER A 85 -0.49 -5.46 11.40
N VAL A 86 0.73 -4.88 11.37
CA VAL A 86 1.30 -4.15 12.51
C VAL A 86 0.56 -2.84 12.77
N ALA A 87 0.21 -2.10 11.71
CA ALA A 87 -0.55 -0.87 11.84
C ALA A 87 -1.92 -1.14 12.50
N LEU A 88 -2.65 -2.15 12.03
CA LEU A 88 -3.96 -2.52 12.58
C LEU A 88 -3.86 -2.96 14.05
N GLU A 89 -2.84 -3.75 14.39
CA GLU A 89 -2.60 -4.16 15.77
C GLU A 89 -2.34 -2.93 16.67
N TYR A 90 -1.45 -2.03 16.25
CA TYR A 90 -1.12 -0.81 16.99
C TYR A 90 -2.36 0.09 17.21
N LEU A 91 -3.12 0.31 16.14
CA LEU A 91 -4.32 1.14 16.17
C LEU A 91 -5.41 0.53 17.05
N GLY A 92 -5.59 -0.78 16.94
CA GLY A 92 -6.53 -1.54 17.78
C GLY A 92 -6.19 -1.47 19.27
N GLN A 93 -4.91 -1.66 19.64
CA GLN A 93 -4.43 -1.54 21.02
C GLN A 93 -4.68 -0.16 21.63
N ARG A 94 -4.66 0.89 20.80
CA ARG A 94 -4.90 2.28 21.22
C ARG A 94 -6.35 2.73 21.09
N GLY A 95 -7.23 1.89 20.59
CA GLY A 95 -8.63 2.24 20.33
C GLY A 95 -8.77 3.41 19.36
N ILE A 96 -7.90 3.47 18.35
CA ILE A 96 -7.96 4.46 17.25
C ILE A 96 -8.87 3.91 16.18
N ALA A 97 -9.97 4.62 15.90
CA ALA A 97 -10.88 4.25 14.83
C ALA A 97 -10.18 4.38 13.46
N HIS A 98 -10.30 3.36 12.63
CA HIS A 98 -9.65 3.31 11.33
C HIS A 98 -10.46 2.48 10.34
N ARG A 99 -10.21 2.71 9.04
CA ARG A 99 -10.64 1.83 7.94
C ARG A 99 -9.42 1.41 7.12
N VAL A 100 -9.51 0.23 6.53
CA VAL A 100 -8.48 -0.34 5.65
C VAL A 100 -8.94 -0.28 4.21
N ILE A 101 -8.12 0.33 3.36
CA ILE A 101 -8.36 0.45 1.93
C ILE A 101 -7.32 -0.37 1.18
N GLY A 102 -7.78 -1.46 0.56
CA GLY A 102 -6.92 -2.26 -0.32
C GLY A 102 -6.87 -1.65 -1.72
N LEU A 103 -5.67 -1.31 -2.19
CA LEU A 103 -5.41 -0.81 -3.53
C LEU A 103 -4.98 -1.97 -4.42
N LEU A 104 -5.81 -2.38 -5.37
CA LEU A 104 -5.58 -3.56 -6.19
C LEU A 104 -5.19 -3.15 -7.62
N PRO A 105 -3.89 -3.23 -7.98
CA PRO A 105 -3.42 -2.86 -9.32
C PRO A 105 -3.85 -3.86 -10.40
N LEU A 106 -3.96 -5.14 -10.05
CA LEU A 106 -4.29 -6.25 -10.95
C LEU A 106 -5.13 -7.30 -10.20
N PRO A 107 -5.76 -8.27 -10.89
CA PRO A 107 -6.34 -9.43 -10.23
C PRO A 107 -5.30 -10.19 -9.40
N ILE A 108 -5.71 -10.74 -8.26
CA ILE A 108 -4.80 -11.42 -7.31
C ILE A 108 -3.99 -12.52 -8.01
N ASP A 109 -4.63 -13.34 -8.86
CA ASP A 109 -3.93 -14.43 -9.55
C ASP A 109 -2.84 -13.89 -10.50
N THR A 110 -3.11 -12.79 -11.21
CA THR A 110 -2.11 -12.13 -12.07
C THR A 110 -0.94 -11.58 -11.25
N MET A 111 -1.21 -10.98 -10.09
CA MET A 111 -0.16 -10.52 -9.20
C MET A 111 0.70 -11.68 -8.67
N LEU A 112 0.09 -12.80 -8.30
CA LEU A 112 0.80 -14.00 -7.84
C LEU A 112 1.70 -14.60 -8.92
N ASP A 113 1.25 -14.59 -10.18
CA ASP A 113 2.05 -15.05 -11.31
C ASP A 113 3.25 -14.13 -11.53
N ASP A 114 3.06 -12.81 -11.57
CA ASP A 114 4.15 -11.83 -11.70
C ASP A 114 5.22 -11.99 -10.60
N TRP A 115 4.80 -12.24 -9.37
CA TRP A 115 5.73 -12.43 -8.25
C TRP A 115 6.45 -13.77 -8.29
N SER A 116 5.77 -14.83 -8.75
CA SER A 116 6.38 -16.13 -8.96
C SER A 116 7.46 -16.05 -10.04
N ASP A 117 7.18 -15.38 -11.14
CA ASP A 117 8.13 -15.16 -12.23
C ASP A 117 9.34 -14.34 -11.73
N LYS A 118 9.10 -13.31 -10.93
CA LYS A 118 10.17 -12.51 -10.33
C LYS A 118 11.01 -13.33 -9.34
N ALA A 119 10.40 -14.13 -8.49
CA ALA A 119 11.12 -15.01 -7.57
C ALA A 119 11.97 -16.05 -8.31
N GLN A 120 11.43 -16.62 -9.39
CA GLN A 120 12.17 -17.53 -10.25
C GLN A 120 13.38 -16.85 -10.91
N ALA A 121 13.22 -15.64 -11.42
CA ALA A 121 14.30 -14.84 -12.01
C ALA A 121 15.41 -14.50 -10.99
N LEU A 122 15.06 -14.39 -9.71
CA LEU A 122 16.01 -14.16 -8.60
C LEU A 122 16.62 -15.45 -8.04
N GLY A 123 16.31 -16.63 -8.61
CA GLY A 123 16.82 -17.92 -8.15
C GLY A 123 16.16 -18.46 -6.86
N THR A 124 15.03 -17.89 -6.48
CA THR A 124 14.24 -18.29 -5.29
C THR A 124 12.80 -18.65 -5.69
N PRO A 125 12.61 -19.69 -6.54
CA PRO A 125 11.29 -20.03 -7.05
C PRO A 125 10.33 -20.44 -5.92
N HIS A 126 9.11 -19.94 -5.97
CA HIS A 126 8.07 -20.32 -5.02
C HIS A 126 7.58 -21.75 -5.29
N SER A 127 7.45 -22.55 -4.23
CA SER A 127 6.78 -23.85 -4.31
C SER A 127 5.27 -23.67 -4.52
N MET A 128 4.61 -24.73 -4.99
CA MET A 128 3.14 -24.74 -5.11
C MET A 128 2.46 -24.43 -3.76
N ALA A 129 2.96 -25.03 -2.66
CA ALA A 129 2.42 -24.81 -1.33
C ALA A 129 2.58 -23.36 -0.88
N GLU A 130 3.69 -22.70 -1.22
CA GLU A 130 3.92 -21.30 -0.92
C GLU A 130 3.01 -20.38 -1.72
N ARG A 131 2.81 -20.63 -3.02
CA ARG A 131 1.86 -19.88 -3.83
C ARG A 131 0.42 -19.99 -3.30
N GLU A 132 -0.02 -21.18 -2.88
CA GLU A 132 -1.34 -21.38 -2.28
C GLU A 132 -1.47 -20.64 -0.94
N ARG A 133 -0.42 -20.65 -0.11
CA ARG A 133 -0.38 -19.87 1.11
C ARG A 133 -0.51 -18.38 0.83
N GLN A 134 0.31 -17.85 -0.07
CA GLN A 134 0.26 -16.43 -0.46
C GLN A 134 -1.11 -16.02 -1.02
N ARG A 135 -1.70 -16.89 -1.86
CA ARG A 135 -3.06 -16.69 -2.38
C ARG A 135 -4.09 -16.61 -1.24
N ALA A 136 -4.04 -17.53 -0.29
CA ALA A 136 -4.95 -17.54 0.85
C ALA A 136 -4.76 -16.29 1.73
N GLU A 137 -3.53 -15.88 1.99
CA GLU A 137 -3.19 -14.67 2.74
C GLU A 137 -3.75 -13.40 2.06
N MET A 138 -3.54 -13.24 0.75
CA MET A 138 -4.07 -12.10 0.01
C MET A 138 -5.59 -12.05 -0.02
N HIS A 139 -6.24 -13.19 -0.18
CA HIS A 139 -7.71 -13.24 -0.13
C HIS A 139 -8.24 -12.91 1.27
N ALA A 140 -7.56 -13.37 2.33
CA ALA A 140 -7.92 -13.04 3.70
C ALA A 140 -7.72 -11.53 4.00
N GLU A 141 -6.60 -10.96 3.57
CA GLU A 141 -6.33 -9.53 3.72
C GLU A 141 -7.35 -8.68 2.93
N ARG A 142 -7.62 -9.05 1.68
CA ARG A 142 -8.67 -8.41 0.89
C ARG A 142 -10.03 -8.46 1.58
N ALA A 143 -10.40 -9.60 2.16
CA ALA A 143 -11.67 -9.75 2.89
C ALA A 143 -11.71 -8.93 4.20
N ALA A 144 -10.55 -8.66 4.79
CA ALA A 144 -10.42 -7.82 5.99
C ALA A 144 -10.53 -6.32 5.68
N CYS A 145 -10.27 -5.88 4.44
CA CYS A 145 -10.41 -4.48 4.03
C CYS A 145 -11.86 -4.00 4.14
N ASP A 146 -12.03 -2.73 4.50
CA ASP A 146 -13.34 -2.06 4.50
C ASP A 146 -13.77 -1.66 3.09
N SER A 147 -12.80 -1.39 2.23
CA SER A 147 -13.02 -1.12 0.81
C SER A 147 -11.88 -1.63 -0.05
N ILE A 148 -12.19 -2.03 -1.27
CA ILE A 148 -11.20 -2.39 -2.30
C ILE A 148 -11.30 -1.40 -3.45
N VAL A 149 -10.18 -0.80 -3.80
CA VAL A 149 -10.06 0.13 -4.93
C VAL A 149 -9.32 -0.56 -6.06
N HIS A 150 -9.95 -0.68 -7.22
CA HIS A 150 -9.33 -1.18 -8.44
C HIS A 150 -8.64 -0.04 -9.18
N LEU A 151 -7.34 -0.20 -9.44
CA LEU A 151 -6.53 0.78 -10.18
C LEU A 151 -6.62 0.58 -11.69
N MET A 152 -7.02 -0.61 -12.13
CA MET A 152 -7.25 -0.88 -13.55
C MET A 152 -8.46 -0.10 -14.08
N PRO A 153 -8.38 0.36 -15.34
CA PRO A 153 -9.54 0.91 -16.03
C PRO A 153 -10.69 -0.12 -16.09
N PRO A 154 -11.95 0.32 -15.93
CA PRO A 154 -13.10 -0.55 -16.20
C PRO A 154 -13.06 -1.08 -17.64
N GLY A 155 -13.38 -2.36 -17.81
CA GLY A 155 -13.39 -2.99 -19.15
C GLY A 155 -12.02 -3.42 -19.67
N THR A 156 -10.99 -3.48 -18.82
CA THR A 156 -9.69 -4.05 -19.16
C THR A 156 -9.86 -5.46 -19.74
N SER A 157 -9.31 -5.69 -20.94
CA SER A 157 -9.40 -6.98 -21.64
C SER A 157 -8.36 -7.99 -21.13
N GLU A 158 -8.59 -9.27 -21.39
CA GLU A 158 -7.62 -10.33 -21.09
C GLU A 158 -6.29 -10.13 -21.86
N GLU A 159 -6.35 -9.64 -23.08
CA GLU A 159 -5.16 -9.31 -23.88
C GLU A 159 -4.32 -8.24 -23.20
N GLN A 160 -4.95 -7.21 -22.63
CA GLN A 160 -4.26 -6.18 -21.85
C GLN A 160 -3.63 -6.78 -20.59
N LEU A 161 -4.33 -7.67 -19.87
CA LEU A 161 -3.78 -8.34 -18.68
C LEU A 161 -2.57 -9.22 -19.01
N ASN A 162 -2.50 -9.77 -20.22
CA ASN A 162 -1.36 -10.56 -20.69
C ASN A 162 -0.17 -9.70 -21.13
N SER A 163 -0.33 -8.38 -21.29
CA SER A 163 0.75 -7.45 -21.65
C SER A 163 1.57 -7.06 -20.42
N LEU A 164 2.89 -7.32 -20.47
CA LEU A 164 3.82 -6.90 -19.42
C LEU A 164 3.82 -5.38 -19.21
N ASP A 165 3.82 -4.61 -20.31
CA ASP A 165 3.81 -3.14 -20.24
C ASP A 165 2.55 -2.62 -19.54
N PHE A 166 1.39 -3.25 -19.82
CA PHE A 166 0.15 -2.89 -19.16
C PHE A 166 0.21 -3.21 -17.66
N ARG A 167 0.66 -4.42 -17.28
CA ARG A 167 0.80 -4.80 -15.87
C ARG A 167 1.76 -3.88 -15.12
N GLN A 168 2.91 -3.57 -15.72
CA GLN A 168 3.89 -2.64 -15.15
C GLN A 168 3.28 -1.25 -14.94
N LEU A 169 2.48 -0.77 -15.89
CA LEU A 169 1.75 0.50 -15.75
C LEU A 169 0.78 0.49 -14.58
N GLN A 170 0.12 -0.65 -14.29
CA GLN A 170 -0.78 -0.74 -13.12
C GLN A 170 -0.01 -0.71 -11.79
N TYR A 171 1.16 -1.36 -11.70
CA TYR A 171 2.03 -1.24 -10.54
C TYR A 171 2.55 0.20 -10.37
N GLN A 172 2.88 0.90 -11.45
CA GLN A 172 3.23 2.32 -11.38
C GLN A 172 2.05 3.19 -10.93
N ARG A 173 0.81 2.87 -11.30
CA ARG A 173 -0.39 3.54 -10.78
C ARG A 173 -0.56 3.34 -9.29
N LEU A 174 -0.31 2.12 -8.78
CA LEU A 174 -0.28 1.86 -7.34
C LEU A 174 0.78 2.72 -6.65
N ALA A 175 2.00 2.73 -7.20
CA ALA A 175 3.12 3.52 -6.68
C ALA A 175 2.78 5.03 -6.63
N ALA A 176 2.20 5.58 -7.71
CA ALA A 176 1.77 6.98 -7.76
C ALA A 176 0.65 7.26 -6.75
N CYS A 177 -0.35 6.38 -6.65
CA CYS A 177 -1.44 6.52 -5.70
C CYS A 177 -0.93 6.55 -4.25
N LEU A 178 -0.06 5.63 -3.85
CA LEU A 178 0.55 5.61 -2.52
C LEU A 178 1.39 6.87 -2.26
N ALA A 179 2.26 7.25 -3.22
CA ALA A 179 3.12 8.41 -3.06
C ALA A 179 2.34 9.73 -2.96
N GLU A 180 1.29 9.89 -3.75
CA GLU A 180 0.55 11.13 -3.87
C GLU A 180 -0.61 11.27 -2.89
N GLN A 181 -1.27 10.17 -2.51
CA GLN A 181 -2.47 10.22 -1.67
C GLN A 181 -2.18 10.07 -0.17
N SER A 182 -1.08 9.43 0.23
CA SER A 182 -0.76 9.28 1.65
C SER A 182 -0.42 10.62 2.31
N ASP A 183 -0.93 10.88 3.51
CA ASP A 183 -0.45 11.99 4.35
C ASP A 183 0.91 11.63 4.96
N VAL A 184 1.05 10.37 5.39
CA VAL A 184 2.32 9.77 5.81
C VAL A 184 2.53 8.47 5.05
N LEU A 185 3.73 8.28 4.53
CA LEU A 185 4.14 7.04 3.88
C LEU A 185 5.15 6.30 4.74
N VAL A 186 4.95 5.00 4.92
CA VAL A 186 5.93 4.08 5.52
C VAL A 186 6.44 3.14 4.43
N ALA A 187 7.73 3.10 4.23
CA ALA A 187 8.36 2.27 3.23
C ALA A 187 9.36 1.29 3.87
N ILE A 188 9.26 0.01 3.56
CA ILE A 188 10.20 -1.02 4.00
C ILE A 188 11.13 -1.28 2.83
N LEU A 189 12.34 -0.72 2.86
CA LEU A 189 13.23 -0.62 1.72
C LEU A 189 14.70 -0.83 2.14
N ARG A 190 15.37 -1.83 1.55
CA ARG A 190 16.80 -2.04 1.78
C ARG A 190 17.63 -0.90 1.24
N LYS A 191 18.64 -0.51 1.99
CA LYS A 191 19.60 0.53 1.61
C LYS A 191 20.28 0.17 0.28
N GLY A 192 20.35 1.13 -0.63
CA GLY A 192 20.93 0.92 -1.96
C GLY A 192 20.02 0.22 -2.97
N SER A 193 18.76 -0.07 -2.64
CA SER A 193 17.81 -0.56 -3.63
C SER A 193 17.65 0.42 -4.79
N VAL A 194 17.72 -0.12 -6.00
CA VAL A 194 17.52 0.67 -7.23
C VAL A 194 16.03 0.80 -7.54
N ALA A 195 15.61 2.01 -7.93
CA ALA A 195 14.23 2.24 -8.36
C ALA A 195 13.92 1.40 -9.61
N GLN A 196 12.86 0.63 -9.52
CA GLN A 196 12.27 -0.12 -10.62
C GLN A 196 10.83 0.33 -10.79
N PRO A 197 10.28 0.31 -12.03
CA PRO A 197 8.93 0.73 -12.29
C PRO A 197 7.89 0.00 -11.39
N GLY A 198 7.09 0.76 -10.64
CA GLY A 198 6.11 0.23 -9.68
C GLY A 198 6.71 -0.32 -8.38
N GLY A 199 8.04 -0.21 -8.17
CA GLY A 199 8.71 -0.72 -6.98
C GLY A 199 8.78 0.30 -5.84
N THR A 200 9.06 -0.19 -4.63
CA THR A 200 9.10 0.62 -3.39
C THR A 200 10.06 1.81 -3.47
N ALA A 201 11.22 1.65 -4.09
CA ALA A 201 12.18 2.74 -4.25
C ALA A 201 11.63 3.87 -5.16
N GLU A 202 10.81 3.53 -6.18
CA GLU A 202 10.12 4.51 -7.02
C GLU A 202 9.06 5.26 -6.22
N VAL A 203 8.26 4.55 -5.38
CA VAL A 203 7.27 5.18 -4.49
C VAL A 203 7.93 6.20 -3.56
N VAL A 204 9.05 5.84 -2.91
CA VAL A 204 9.81 6.74 -2.02
C VAL A 204 10.36 7.94 -2.80
N ASN A 205 10.91 7.70 -3.99
CA ASN A 205 11.41 8.77 -4.85
C ASN A 205 10.29 9.74 -5.24
N TRP A 206 9.14 9.24 -5.68
CA TRP A 206 7.99 10.07 -6.05
C TRP A 206 7.36 10.79 -4.87
N ARG A 207 7.43 10.19 -3.66
CA ARG A 207 6.99 10.88 -2.44
C ARG A 207 7.86 12.09 -2.12
N ARG A 208 9.17 11.97 -2.34
CA ARG A 208 10.16 13.05 -2.15
C ARG A 208 10.18 14.05 -3.30
N HIS A 209 9.84 13.59 -4.51
CA HIS A 209 9.91 14.34 -5.77
C HIS A 209 8.61 14.16 -6.57
N PRO A 210 7.47 14.69 -6.09
CA PRO A 210 6.16 14.47 -6.73
C PRO A 210 6.08 14.98 -8.17
N GLU A 211 6.93 15.93 -8.56
CA GLU A 211 7.05 16.41 -9.93
C GLU A 211 7.59 15.37 -10.91
N GLN A 212 8.17 14.28 -10.43
CA GLN A 212 8.68 13.18 -11.25
C GLN A 212 7.62 12.12 -11.56
N VAL A 213 6.45 12.18 -10.94
CA VAL A 213 5.35 11.27 -11.27
C VAL A 213 4.85 11.55 -12.68
N PRO A 214 4.85 10.55 -13.59
CA PRO A 214 4.36 10.76 -14.93
C PRO A 214 2.89 11.21 -14.96
N ALA A 215 2.58 12.29 -15.68
CA ALA A 215 1.24 12.89 -15.72
C ALA A 215 0.12 11.89 -16.08
N LYS A 216 0.42 10.87 -16.90
CA LYS A 216 -0.54 9.83 -17.33
C LYS A 216 -1.01 8.90 -16.20
N ILE A 217 -0.29 8.86 -15.06
CA ILE A 217 -0.60 8.01 -13.91
C ILE A 217 -0.78 8.80 -12.63
N SER A 218 -0.48 10.09 -12.64
CA SER A 218 -0.63 10.97 -11.48
C SER A 218 -2.09 11.08 -11.05
N THR A 219 -2.30 11.00 -9.74
CA THR A 219 -3.60 11.16 -9.09
C THR A 219 -3.77 12.54 -8.45
N LEU A 220 -2.77 13.43 -8.59
CA LEU A 220 -2.73 14.75 -7.94
C LEU A 220 -3.90 15.66 -8.30
N ALA A 221 -4.32 15.64 -9.57
CA ALA A 221 -5.44 16.47 -10.04
C ALA A 221 -6.75 16.14 -9.31
N LEU A 222 -6.81 14.98 -8.65
CA LEU A 222 -7.94 14.48 -7.90
C LEU A 222 -7.75 14.63 -6.37
N ARG A 223 -6.67 15.31 -5.94
CA ARG A 223 -6.40 15.53 -4.51
C ARG A 223 -6.89 16.90 -4.06
N HIS A 224 -7.75 16.94 -3.03
CA HIS A 224 -8.27 18.20 -2.47
C HIS A 224 -7.31 18.95 -1.56
N HIS A 225 -6.29 18.28 -1.02
CA HIS A 225 -5.39 18.90 -0.07
C HIS A 225 -4.01 19.15 -0.68
N ALA A 226 -3.78 20.39 -1.10
CA ALA A 226 -2.46 20.86 -1.55
C ALA A 226 -1.36 20.74 -0.47
N ALA A 227 -1.75 20.51 0.79
CA ALA A 227 -0.83 20.61 1.93
C ALA A 227 0.12 19.44 2.13
N ALA A 228 0.00 18.31 1.42
CA ALA A 228 0.78 17.12 1.75
C ALA A 228 1.49 16.45 0.58
N LEU A 229 1.78 17.16 -0.50
CA LEU A 229 2.62 16.63 -1.59
C LEU A 229 4.01 16.21 -1.10
N ALA A 230 4.51 16.85 -0.04
CA ALA A 230 5.78 16.57 0.62
C ALA A 230 5.57 16.08 2.07
N GLY A 231 4.52 15.31 2.34
CA GLY A 231 4.32 14.73 3.66
C GLY A 231 5.45 13.75 4.01
N PRO A 232 5.67 13.45 5.31
CA PRO A 232 6.77 12.64 5.76
C PRO A 232 6.74 11.23 5.15
N VAL A 233 7.92 10.72 4.83
CA VAL A 233 8.16 9.32 4.52
C VAL A 233 9.10 8.74 5.58
N PHE A 234 8.73 7.60 6.16
CA PHE A 234 9.59 6.82 7.04
C PHE A 234 10.09 5.61 6.27
N VAL A 235 11.38 5.56 6.03
CA VAL A 235 12.02 4.41 5.36
C VAL A 235 12.67 3.53 6.40
N VAL A 236 12.25 2.27 6.48
CA VAL A 236 12.84 1.25 7.36
C VAL A 236 13.71 0.33 6.52
N ASP A 237 14.98 0.25 6.84
CA ASP A 237 15.86 -0.77 6.28
C ASP A 237 15.62 -2.10 7.02
N PRO A 238 15.12 -3.15 6.35
CA PRO A 238 14.84 -4.42 7.02
C PRO A 238 16.10 -5.15 7.49
N ASP A 239 17.26 -4.92 6.85
CA ASP A 239 18.51 -5.60 7.21
C ASP A 239 19.10 -5.05 8.51
N THR A 240 18.97 -3.74 8.74
CA THR A 240 19.63 -3.04 9.86
C THR A 240 18.66 -2.48 10.88
N GLY A 241 17.38 -2.33 10.53
CA GLY A 241 16.39 -1.62 11.32
C GLY A 241 16.62 -0.10 11.36
N GLU A 242 17.52 0.46 10.54
CA GLU A 242 17.73 1.91 10.42
C GLU A 242 16.45 2.57 9.91
N ILE A 243 16.07 3.70 10.52
CA ILE A 243 14.92 4.51 10.09
C ILE A 243 15.44 5.81 9.53
N ALA A 244 15.16 6.07 8.25
CA ALA A 244 15.44 7.33 7.59
C ALA A 244 14.15 8.11 7.31
N PRO A 245 14.20 9.46 7.35
CA PRO A 245 13.08 10.34 6.95
C PRO A 245 12.92 10.39 5.44
#